data_43c6202162b0b08db9cec5ba78b98f34
#
_entry.id   43c6202162b0b08db9cec5ba78b98f34
#
_cell.length_a   1.000
_cell.length_b   1.000
_cell.length_c   1.000
_cell.angle_alpha   90.00
_cell.angle_beta   90.00
_cell.angle_gamma   90.00
#
_symmetry.space_group_name_H-M   'P 1'
#
loop_
_entity.id
_entity.type
_entity.pdbx_description
1 polymer ?
#
loop_
_entity_poly.entity_id
_entity_poly.type
_entity_poly.pdbx_seq_one_letter_code
_entity_poly.pdbx_strand_id
1 'polypeptide(L)'
;MKRGILNLAGVGVLASMVIGCTTINPYTGERQTSNAVKYGAVGAVVCGLVGAGESSKRARNAAAGCGAIGAGIGAYMDVQEAELREQLQGTGVQVVRNGDRLDLIMPGNVTFATNQYTLRQEFEPALNSVAAILYKYTDTKLQINGHTDSTGAADYNYNLSDRRARSVANFLVTQGIDQSRILTQGYGPDQPIASNGTESGRAANRRVELQIVAVGA
;
A
#
# COMPACT_ATOMS: atom_id res chain seq x y z
N MET A 1 9.66 -47.43 -38.47
CA MET A 1 8.56 -46.83 -37.71
C MET A 1 8.78 -47.04 -36.23
N LYS A 2 9.37 -46.08 -35.49
CA LYS A 2 9.47 -46.10 -34.03
C LYS A 2 8.73 -44.87 -33.52
N ARG A 3 7.55 -45.08 -32.91
CA ARG A 3 6.74 -44.06 -32.27
C ARG A 3 7.40 -43.72 -30.92
N GLY A 4 7.88 -42.48 -30.73
CA GLY A 4 8.33 -41.95 -29.48
C GLY A 4 7.14 -41.65 -28.59
N ILE A 5 7.10 -42.28 -27.43
CA ILE A 5 6.14 -42.00 -26.35
C ILE A 5 6.66 -40.76 -25.61
N LEU A 6 5.90 -39.66 -25.71
CA LEU A 6 6.17 -38.43 -24.95
C LEU A 6 5.71 -38.67 -23.50
N ASN A 7 6.65 -38.85 -22.57
CA ASN A 7 6.36 -38.94 -21.14
C ASN A 7 5.93 -37.57 -20.62
N LEU A 8 4.62 -37.39 -20.39
CA LEU A 8 4.04 -36.32 -19.60
C LEU A 8 4.15 -36.68 -18.10
N ALA A 9 5.34 -36.67 -17.56
CA ALA A 9 5.55 -36.81 -16.10
C ALA A 9 6.40 -35.62 -15.62
N GLY A 10 5.78 -34.53 -15.21
CA GLY A 10 6.55 -33.37 -14.73
C GLY A 10 5.74 -32.20 -14.15
N VAL A 11 4.42 -32.26 -14.07
CA VAL A 11 3.61 -31.11 -13.60
C VAL A 11 3.04 -31.32 -12.18
N GLY A 12 3.26 -32.47 -11.55
CA GLY A 12 2.56 -32.86 -10.31
C GLY A 12 3.23 -32.49 -8.97
N VAL A 13 4.42 -31.84 -8.93
CA VAL A 13 5.18 -31.71 -7.66
C VAL A 13 5.20 -30.30 -7.07
N LEU A 14 4.68 -29.27 -7.75
CA LEU A 14 4.73 -27.87 -7.25
C LEU A 14 3.56 -27.45 -6.35
N ALA A 15 2.54 -28.30 -6.17
CA ALA A 15 1.36 -27.94 -5.38
C ALA A 15 1.47 -28.19 -3.87
N SER A 16 2.51 -28.89 -3.37
CA SER A 16 2.57 -29.36 -1.99
C SER A 16 3.48 -28.56 -1.05
N MET A 17 4.19 -27.51 -1.51
CA MET A 17 5.09 -26.70 -0.65
C MET A 17 4.50 -25.37 -0.14
N VAL A 18 3.24 -25.05 -0.41
CA VAL A 18 2.64 -23.77 -0.01
C VAL A 18 2.08 -23.78 1.43
N ILE A 19 2.14 -24.90 2.13
CA ILE A 19 1.48 -25.07 3.46
C ILE A 19 2.22 -24.35 4.60
N GLY A 20 3.45 -23.86 4.41
CA GLY A 20 4.28 -23.28 5.46
C GLY A 20 4.32 -21.74 5.57
N CYS A 21 3.81 -20.98 4.58
CA CYS A 21 3.98 -19.53 4.53
C CYS A 21 2.63 -18.79 4.54
N THR A 22 1.80 -19.05 5.56
CA THR A 22 0.56 -18.31 5.79
C THR A 22 0.76 -17.36 6.95
N THR A 23 0.25 -16.13 6.80
CA THR A 23 0.08 -15.15 7.88
C THR A 23 -1.36 -15.17 8.36
N ILE A 24 -1.57 -14.84 9.64
CA ILE A 24 -2.93 -14.67 10.16
C ILE A 24 -3.35 -13.22 9.93
N ASN A 25 -4.50 -13.01 9.30
CA ASN A 25 -5.11 -11.70 9.20
C ASN A 25 -5.47 -11.21 10.63
N PRO A 26 -4.87 -10.12 11.11
CA PRO A 26 -5.07 -9.67 12.50
C PRO A 26 -6.50 -9.18 12.78
N TYR A 27 -7.34 -8.96 11.75
CA TYR A 27 -8.73 -8.50 11.91
C TYR A 27 -9.75 -9.61 11.79
N THR A 28 -9.52 -10.60 10.91
CA THR A 28 -10.47 -11.70 10.68
C THR A 28 -10.05 -12.98 11.38
N GLY A 29 -8.80 -13.08 11.84
CA GLY A 29 -8.21 -14.32 12.38
C GLY A 29 -8.00 -15.40 11.32
N GLU A 30 -8.31 -15.13 10.06
CA GLU A 30 -8.18 -16.09 8.97
C GLU A 30 -6.74 -16.23 8.50
N ARG A 31 -6.35 -17.43 8.12
CA ARG A 31 -5.05 -17.70 7.50
C ARG A 31 -5.07 -17.22 6.05
N GLN A 32 -4.13 -16.35 5.71
CA GLN A 32 -3.91 -15.88 4.33
C GLN A 32 -2.48 -16.17 3.88
N THR A 33 -2.29 -16.36 2.57
CA THR A 33 -0.94 -16.48 1.99
C THR A 33 -0.21 -15.15 2.16
N SER A 34 1.02 -15.17 2.72
CA SER A 34 1.81 -13.95 2.88
C SER A 34 2.10 -13.29 1.53
N ASN A 35 2.22 -11.95 1.53
CA ASN A 35 2.54 -11.22 0.31
C ASN A 35 3.93 -11.60 -0.21
N ALA A 36 4.88 -11.91 0.66
CA ALA A 36 6.19 -12.43 0.27
C ALA A 36 6.09 -13.67 -0.63
N VAL A 37 5.16 -14.61 -0.32
CA VAL A 37 4.92 -15.79 -1.15
C VAL A 37 4.22 -15.44 -2.44
N LYS A 38 3.21 -14.56 -2.40
CA LYS A 38 2.47 -14.13 -3.62
C LYS A 38 3.41 -13.47 -4.62
N TYR A 39 4.19 -12.48 -4.18
CA TYR A 39 5.11 -11.75 -5.08
C TYR A 39 6.30 -12.57 -5.50
N GLY A 40 6.85 -13.39 -4.60
CA GLY A 40 7.91 -14.32 -4.93
C GLY A 40 7.51 -15.33 -6.01
N ALA A 41 6.29 -15.87 -5.91
CA ALA A 41 5.75 -16.80 -6.91
C ALA A 41 5.51 -16.12 -8.26
N VAL A 42 4.89 -14.90 -8.27
CA VAL A 42 4.64 -14.14 -9.51
C VAL A 42 5.96 -13.75 -10.17
N GLY A 43 6.93 -13.21 -9.42
CA GLY A 43 8.24 -12.86 -9.94
C GLY A 43 8.98 -14.06 -10.54
N ALA A 44 8.94 -15.21 -9.86
CA ALA A 44 9.55 -16.43 -10.35
C ALA A 44 8.92 -16.94 -11.67
N VAL A 45 7.59 -16.85 -11.80
CA VAL A 45 6.88 -17.25 -13.03
C VAL A 45 7.23 -16.33 -14.19
N VAL A 46 7.12 -15.01 -14.00
CA VAL A 46 7.38 -14.03 -15.06
C VAL A 46 8.82 -14.14 -15.57
N CYS A 47 9.81 -14.13 -14.70
CA CYS A 47 11.21 -14.21 -15.10
C CYS A 47 11.59 -15.60 -15.62
N GLY A 48 10.96 -16.65 -15.12
CA GLY A 48 11.14 -18.00 -15.65
C GLY A 48 10.68 -18.12 -17.11
N LEU A 49 9.55 -17.51 -17.47
CA LEU A 49 9.05 -17.45 -18.84
C LEU A 49 9.98 -16.65 -19.78
N VAL A 50 10.49 -15.51 -19.32
CA VAL A 50 11.46 -14.72 -20.11
C VAL A 50 12.77 -15.49 -20.30
N GLY A 51 13.26 -16.22 -19.30
CA GLY A 51 14.47 -17.03 -19.38
C GLY A 51 14.33 -18.32 -20.21
N ALA A 52 13.10 -18.81 -20.44
CA ALA A 52 12.84 -20.07 -21.12
C ALA A 52 13.23 -20.10 -22.61
N GLY A 53 13.34 -18.91 -23.24
CA GLY A 53 13.74 -18.79 -24.67
C GLY A 53 15.19 -19.17 -24.96
N GLU A 54 16.08 -19.25 -23.94
CA GLU A 54 17.51 -19.54 -24.14
C GLU A 54 17.98 -20.90 -23.59
N SER A 55 17.60 -21.23 -22.36
CA SER A 55 17.88 -22.57 -21.80
C SER A 55 17.11 -22.81 -20.51
N SER A 56 16.80 -24.06 -20.20
CA SER A 56 16.12 -24.45 -18.95
C SER A 56 16.93 -24.10 -17.68
N LYS A 57 18.26 -23.99 -17.76
CA LYS A 57 19.12 -23.55 -16.65
C LYS A 57 19.00 -22.05 -16.40
N ARG A 58 18.95 -21.23 -17.47
CA ARG A 58 18.72 -19.78 -17.36
C ARG A 58 17.32 -19.47 -16.85
N ALA A 59 16.31 -20.18 -17.34
CA ALA A 59 14.94 -20.03 -16.85
C ALA A 59 14.85 -20.26 -15.32
N ARG A 60 15.49 -21.31 -14.80
CA ARG A 60 15.51 -21.60 -13.36
C ARG A 60 16.25 -20.54 -12.56
N ASN A 61 17.41 -20.06 -13.05
CA ASN A 61 18.18 -19.04 -12.37
C ASN A 61 17.48 -17.67 -12.36
N ALA A 62 16.83 -17.30 -13.50
CA ALA A 62 16.03 -16.10 -13.58
C ALA A 62 14.80 -16.16 -12.66
N ALA A 63 14.09 -17.29 -12.66
CA ALA A 63 12.95 -17.49 -11.78
C ALA A 63 13.33 -17.40 -10.29
N ALA A 64 14.47 -18.00 -9.90
CA ALA A 64 14.95 -17.94 -8.53
C ALA A 64 15.34 -16.51 -8.10
N GLY A 65 16.04 -15.78 -8.98
CA GLY A 65 16.45 -14.39 -8.71
C GLY A 65 15.24 -13.45 -8.55
N CYS A 66 14.32 -13.45 -9.50
CA CYS A 66 13.14 -12.59 -9.45
C CYS A 66 12.14 -12.99 -8.34
N GLY A 67 12.05 -14.28 -8.05
CA GLY A 67 11.24 -14.76 -6.93
C GLY A 67 11.77 -14.27 -5.59
N ALA A 68 13.09 -14.23 -5.41
CA ALA A 68 13.73 -13.72 -4.20
C ALA A 68 13.52 -12.21 -4.02
N ILE A 69 13.63 -11.42 -5.12
CA ILE A 69 13.38 -9.97 -5.07
C ILE A 69 11.92 -9.69 -4.72
N GLY A 70 10.96 -10.34 -5.40
CA GLY A 70 9.54 -10.16 -5.12
C GLY A 70 9.16 -10.58 -3.69
N ALA A 71 9.75 -11.69 -3.18
CA ALA A 71 9.56 -12.11 -1.80
C ALA A 71 10.13 -11.11 -0.80
N GLY A 72 11.27 -10.48 -1.11
CA GLY A 72 11.90 -9.45 -0.26
C GLY A 72 11.01 -8.22 -0.11
N ILE A 73 10.48 -7.68 -1.21
CA ILE A 73 9.55 -6.53 -1.20
C ILE A 73 8.27 -6.89 -0.46
N GLY A 74 7.68 -8.07 -0.74
CA GLY A 74 6.47 -8.52 -0.07
C GLY A 74 6.64 -8.62 1.44
N ALA A 75 7.74 -9.23 1.92
CA ALA A 75 8.03 -9.36 3.35
C ALA A 75 8.23 -7.98 4.01
N TYR A 76 8.97 -7.08 3.37
CA TYR A 76 9.20 -5.72 3.85
C TYR A 76 7.87 -4.98 4.08
N MET A 77 6.98 -5.04 3.09
CA MET A 77 5.67 -4.40 3.17
C MET A 77 4.72 -5.09 4.16
N ASP A 78 4.82 -6.43 4.33
CA ASP A 78 4.02 -7.17 5.31
C ASP A 78 4.34 -6.74 6.75
N VAL A 79 5.63 -6.57 7.07
CA VAL A 79 6.06 -6.12 8.40
C VAL A 79 5.65 -4.66 8.63
N GLN A 80 5.84 -3.79 7.63
CA GLN A 80 5.42 -2.40 7.73
C GLN A 80 3.89 -2.26 7.92
N GLU A 81 3.10 -3.05 7.19
CA GLU A 81 1.64 -3.10 7.36
C GLU A 81 1.24 -3.49 8.78
N ALA A 82 1.86 -4.55 9.33
CA ALA A 82 1.55 -5.03 10.67
C ALA A 82 1.85 -3.97 11.73
N GLU A 83 3.01 -3.32 11.66
CA GLU A 83 3.39 -2.25 12.59
C GLU A 83 2.45 -1.03 12.47
N LEU A 84 2.08 -0.62 11.25
CA LEU A 84 1.12 0.47 11.04
C LEU A 84 -0.24 0.15 11.66
N ARG A 85 -0.75 -1.05 11.46
CA ARG A 85 -2.04 -1.47 12.02
C ARG A 85 -2.02 -1.48 13.54
N GLU A 86 -0.94 -1.96 14.16
CA GLU A 86 -0.78 -1.98 15.60
C GLU A 86 -0.74 -0.56 16.18
N GLN A 87 0.10 0.31 15.62
CA GLN A 87 0.32 1.67 16.11
C GLN A 87 -0.87 2.61 15.88
N LEU A 88 -1.67 2.35 14.84
CA LEU A 88 -2.80 3.18 14.46
C LEU A 88 -4.15 2.66 14.98
N GLN A 89 -4.15 1.59 15.77
CA GLN A 89 -5.37 1.05 16.36
C GLN A 89 -6.05 2.10 17.25
N GLY A 90 -7.35 2.33 17.05
CA GLY A 90 -8.15 3.31 17.81
C GLY A 90 -7.95 4.79 17.41
N THR A 91 -7.04 5.12 16.48
CA THR A 91 -6.81 6.50 16.03
C THR A 91 -7.82 6.98 14.98
N GLY A 92 -8.63 6.10 14.42
CA GLY A 92 -9.53 6.37 13.30
C GLY A 92 -8.87 6.30 11.93
N VAL A 93 -7.55 6.09 11.83
CA VAL A 93 -6.85 5.84 10.57
C VAL A 93 -7.09 4.41 10.13
N GLN A 94 -7.46 4.23 8.86
CA GLN A 94 -7.62 2.91 8.26
C GLN A 94 -6.40 2.54 7.44
N VAL A 95 -5.84 1.35 7.65
CA VAL A 95 -4.72 0.80 6.88
C VAL A 95 -5.25 -0.23 5.90
N VAL A 96 -5.16 0.08 4.61
CA VAL A 96 -5.63 -0.77 3.50
C VAL A 96 -4.46 -1.20 2.64
N ARG A 97 -4.35 -2.50 2.39
CA ARG A 97 -3.33 -3.05 1.48
C ARG A 97 -3.89 -3.18 0.07
N ASN A 98 -3.21 -2.54 -0.88
CA ASN A 98 -3.52 -2.64 -2.31
C ASN A 98 -2.28 -3.09 -3.11
N GLY A 99 -2.08 -4.41 -3.20
CA GLY A 99 -0.90 -4.96 -3.86
C GLY A 99 0.40 -4.55 -3.14
N ASP A 100 1.31 -3.87 -3.83
CA ASP A 100 2.58 -3.37 -3.30
C ASP A 100 2.46 -1.98 -2.63
N ARG A 101 1.24 -1.51 -2.42
CA ARG A 101 0.94 -0.21 -1.83
C ARG A 101 0.17 -0.38 -0.53
N LEU A 102 0.50 0.44 0.47
CA LEU A 102 -0.30 0.62 1.68
C LEU A 102 -0.98 1.98 1.61
N ASP A 103 -2.29 2.02 1.76
CA ASP A 103 -3.08 3.23 1.81
C ASP A 103 -3.51 3.49 3.27
N LEU A 104 -3.08 4.62 3.83
CA LEU A 104 -3.55 5.11 5.13
C LEU A 104 -4.64 6.14 4.87
N ILE A 105 -5.89 5.80 5.21
CA ILE A 105 -7.05 6.66 5.03
C ILE A 105 -7.31 7.41 6.34
N MET A 106 -7.12 8.72 6.32
CA MET A 106 -7.31 9.62 7.46
C MET A 106 -8.62 10.41 7.27
N PRO A 107 -9.68 10.12 8.04
CA PRO A 107 -10.94 10.85 7.96
C PRO A 107 -10.74 12.33 8.29
N GLY A 108 -11.33 13.22 7.48
CA GLY A 108 -11.11 14.65 7.60
C GLY A 108 -11.63 15.26 8.90
N ASN A 109 -12.68 14.69 9.49
CA ASN A 109 -13.26 15.18 10.74
C ASN A 109 -12.38 14.95 11.97
N VAL A 110 -11.53 13.92 11.97
CA VAL A 110 -10.56 13.67 13.04
C VAL A 110 -9.24 14.39 12.79
N THR A 111 -8.89 14.59 11.52
CA THR A 111 -7.61 15.19 11.11
C THR A 111 -7.64 16.73 11.14
N PHE A 112 -8.77 17.34 10.73
CA PHE A 112 -8.92 18.81 10.60
C PHE A 112 -10.22 19.30 11.22
N ALA A 113 -10.26 20.57 11.61
CA ALA A 113 -11.53 21.24 11.89
C ALA A 113 -12.30 21.52 10.59
N THR A 114 -13.62 21.75 10.70
CA THR A 114 -14.48 22.04 9.53
C THR A 114 -13.92 23.20 8.73
N ASN A 115 -13.82 23.05 7.42
CA ASN A 115 -13.27 24.04 6.48
C ASN A 115 -11.83 24.49 6.80
N GLN A 116 -11.12 23.77 7.65
CA GLN A 116 -9.72 24.06 7.98
C GLN A 116 -8.77 23.06 7.31
N TYR A 117 -7.51 23.47 7.19
CA TYR A 117 -6.39 22.66 6.74
C TYR A 117 -5.29 22.54 7.81
N THR A 118 -5.46 23.21 8.96
CA THR A 118 -4.58 23.05 10.11
C THR A 118 -4.89 21.73 10.81
N LEU A 119 -3.86 20.94 11.05
CA LEU A 119 -3.99 19.67 11.76
C LEU A 119 -4.53 19.89 13.18
N ARG A 120 -5.41 19.00 13.61
CA ARG A 120 -5.86 18.97 15.00
C ARG A 120 -4.74 18.42 15.88
N GLN A 121 -4.52 19.05 17.02
CA GLN A 121 -3.50 18.61 17.99
C GLN A 121 -3.75 17.17 18.48
N GLU A 122 -5.01 16.79 18.62
CA GLU A 122 -5.42 15.44 19.03
C GLU A 122 -5.06 14.35 18.00
N PHE A 123 -4.79 14.75 16.74
CA PHE A 123 -4.39 13.82 15.67
C PHE A 123 -2.86 13.70 15.51
N GLU A 124 -2.08 14.62 16.09
CA GLU A 124 -0.61 14.60 16.00
C GLU A 124 0.01 13.29 16.53
N PRO A 125 -0.46 12.67 17.63
CA PRO A 125 0.08 11.38 18.07
C PRO A 125 -0.03 10.27 17.01
N ALA A 126 -1.15 10.22 16.26
CA ALA A 126 -1.31 9.26 15.17
C ALA A 126 -0.31 9.53 14.03
N LEU A 127 -0.12 10.79 13.64
CA LEU A 127 0.89 11.16 12.64
C LEU A 127 2.32 10.93 13.11
N ASN A 128 2.61 11.08 14.39
CA ASN A 128 3.92 10.75 14.96
C ASN A 128 4.20 9.24 14.87
N SER A 129 3.20 8.40 15.13
CA SER A 129 3.32 6.94 14.92
C SER A 129 3.57 6.59 13.45
N VAL A 130 2.87 7.25 12.52
CA VAL A 130 3.13 7.10 11.08
C VAL A 130 4.56 7.53 10.73
N ALA A 131 5.00 8.69 11.21
CA ALA A 131 6.33 9.21 10.96
C ALA A 131 7.43 8.27 11.48
N ALA A 132 7.28 7.71 12.68
CA ALA A 132 8.23 6.77 13.27
C ALA A 132 8.42 5.52 12.38
N ILE A 133 7.32 4.98 11.84
CA ILE A 133 7.35 3.84 10.93
C ILE A 133 7.99 4.24 9.59
N LEU A 134 7.61 5.37 9.01
CA LEU A 134 8.19 5.87 7.76
C LEU A 134 9.69 6.19 7.88
N TYR A 135 10.14 6.59 9.05
CA TYR A 135 11.56 6.81 9.36
C TYR A 135 12.34 5.50 9.40
N LYS A 136 11.75 4.45 9.96
CA LYS A 136 12.32 3.09 9.99
C LYS A 136 12.36 2.45 8.59
N TYR A 137 11.32 2.69 7.76
CA TYR A 137 11.17 2.10 6.43
C TYR A 137 11.44 3.12 5.34
N THR A 138 12.73 3.28 4.97
CA THR A 138 13.20 4.34 4.06
C THR A 138 12.97 4.05 2.58
N ASP A 139 12.90 2.77 2.19
CA ASP A 139 12.80 2.34 0.80
C ASP A 139 11.36 2.42 0.26
N THR A 140 10.70 3.56 0.54
CA THR A 140 9.34 3.84 0.09
C THR A 140 9.20 5.27 -0.41
N LYS A 141 8.30 5.46 -1.40
CA LYS A 141 7.79 6.77 -1.83
C LYS A 141 6.42 7.00 -1.20
N LEU A 142 6.11 8.24 -0.93
CA LEU A 142 4.89 8.67 -0.26
C LEU A 142 4.10 9.58 -1.20
N GLN A 143 2.82 9.26 -1.42
CA GLN A 143 1.90 10.15 -2.12
C GLN A 143 0.76 10.51 -1.17
N ILE A 144 0.56 11.80 -0.93
CA ILE A 144 -0.45 12.32 -0.01
C ILE A 144 -1.54 13.01 -0.83
N ASN A 145 -2.73 12.45 -0.81
CA ASN A 145 -3.87 12.86 -1.62
C ASN A 145 -4.95 13.46 -0.71
N GLY A 146 -5.34 14.70 -1.00
CA GLY A 146 -6.45 15.36 -0.32
C GLY A 146 -7.75 15.23 -1.11
N HIS A 147 -8.86 14.99 -0.41
CA HIS A 147 -10.19 14.86 -0.99
C HIS A 147 -11.22 15.68 -0.20
N THR A 148 -12.27 16.13 -0.87
CA THR A 148 -13.44 16.77 -0.28
C THR A 148 -14.71 16.02 -0.66
N ASP A 149 -15.82 16.39 -0.06
CA ASP A 149 -17.14 16.10 -0.63
C ASP A 149 -17.48 17.06 -1.76
N SER A 150 -18.63 16.89 -2.39
CA SER A 150 -19.09 17.72 -3.51
C SER A 150 -19.79 19.02 -3.07
N THR A 151 -19.76 19.39 -1.79
CA THR A 151 -20.44 20.58 -1.28
C THR A 151 -19.60 21.84 -1.55
N GLY A 152 -20.21 22.86 -2.12
CA GLY A 152 -19.57 24.15 -2.39
C GLY A 152 -18.91 24.26 -3.76
N ALA A 153 -18.12 25.32 -3.96
CA ALA A 153 -17.45 25.60 -5.23
C ALA A 153 -16.27 24.63 -5.47
N ALA A 154 -16.13 24.15 -6.71
CA ALA A 154 -15.08 23.20 -7.08
C ALA A 154 -13.68 23.77 -6.81
N ASP A 155 -13.39 25.01 -7.24
CA ASP A 155 -12.09 25.65 -7.04
C ASP A 155 -11.69 25.76 -5.56
N TYR A 156 -12.67 26.07 -4.70
CA TYR A 156 -12.47 26.07 -3.25
C TYR A 156 -12.09 24.69 -2.74
N ASN A 157 -12.78 23.66 -3.19
CA ASN A 157 -12.55 22.27 -2.79
C ASN A 157 -11.19 21.74 -3.25
N TYR A 158 -10.76 22.05 -4.48
CA TYR A 158 -9.40 21.72 -4.94
C TYR A 158 -8.34 22.39 -4.08
N ASN A 159 -8.50 23.68 -3.80
CA ASN A 159 -7.55 24.42 -2.96
C ASN A 159 -7.50 23.86 -1.51
N LEU A 160 -8.67 23.57 -0.91
CA LEU A 160 -8.77 23.02 0.43
C LEU A 160 -8.10 21.63 0.51
N SER A 161 -8.34 20.76 -0.47
CA SER A 161 -7.78 19.42 -0.52
C SER A 161 -6.25 19.44 -0.69
N ASP A 162 -5.71 20.31 -1.55
CA ASP A 162 -4.28 20.52 -1.72
C ASP A 162 -3.62 21.02 -0.43
N ARG A 163 -4.19 22.03 0.22
CA ARG A 163 -3.67 22.54 1.51
C ARG A 163 -3.68 21.48 2.59
N ARG A 164 -4.69 20.62 2.66
CA ARG A 164 -4.76 19.51 3.62
C ARG A 164 -3.67 18.47 3.37
N ALA A 165 -3.47 18.07 2.10
CA ALA A 165 -2.39 17.18 1.74
C ALA A 165 -1.02 17.75 2.13
N ARG A 166 -0.78 19.03 1.84
CA ARG A 166 0.46 19.74 2.23
C ARG A 166 0.63 19.86 3.74
N SER A 167 -0.43 20.05 4.51
CA SER A 167 -0.34 20.11 5.98
C SER A 167 0.16 18.79 6.57
N VAL A 168 -0.33 17.66 6.07
CA VAL A 168 0.18 16.33 6.46
C VAL A 168 1.63 16.15 6.02
N ALA A 169 1.97 16.52 4.77
CA ALA A 169 3.32 16.45 4.25
C ALA A 169 4.31 17.25 5.10
N ASN A 170 3.98 18.50 5.38
CA ASN A 170 4.83 19.39 6.19
C ASN A 170 5.04 18.82 7.61
N PHE A 171 4.01 18.26 8.22
CA PHE A 171 4.14 17.61 9.51
C PHE A 171 5.15 16.45 9.44
N LEU A 172 5.02 15.55 8.45
CA LEU A 172 5.95 14.43 8.28
C LEU A 172 7.40 14.91 8.05
N VAL A 173 7.58 15.99 7.28
CA VAL A 173 8.92 16.61 7.08
C VAL A 173 9.48 17.14 8.40
N THR A 174 8.67 17.79 9.25
CA THR A 174 9.13 18.23 10.59
C THR A 174 9.51 17.07 11.51
N GLN A 175 8.96 15.87 11.25
CA GLN A 175 9.33 14.63 11.94
C GLN A 175 10.54 13.91 11.30
N GLY A 176 11.23 14.54 10.33
CA GLY A 176 12.47 14.02 9.74
C GLY A 176 12.27 13.13 8.50
N ILE A 177 11.07 13.07 7.93
CA ILE A 177 10.87 12.38 6.66
C ILE A 177 11.39 13.24 5.51
N ASP A 178 12.23 12.65 4.65
CA ASP A 178 12.83 13.36 3.51
C ASP A 178 11.74 13.85 2.54
N GLN A 179 11.75 15.16 2.28
CA GLN A 179 10.85 15.83 1.34
C GLN A 179 10.88 15.19 -0.07
N SER A 180 12.03 14.68 -0.51
CA SER A 180 12.18 14.01 -1.81
C SER A 180 11.40 12.71 -1.96
N ARG A 181 10.96 12.14 -0.85
CA ARG A 181 10.09 10.97 -0.81
C ARG A 181 8.61 11.32 -0.95
N ILE A 182 8.22 12.58 -0.77
CA ILE A 182 6.83 13.00 -0.59
C ILE A 182 6.33 13.73 -1.84
N LEU A 183 5.20 13.27 -2.37
CA LEU A 183 4.39 13.96 -3.36
C LEU A 183 3.04 14.32 -2.74
N THR A 184 2.51 15.49 -3.07
CA THR A 184 1.18 15.93 -2.61
C THR A 184 0.27 16.24 -3.78
N GLN A 185 -1.02 15.89 -3.66
CA GLN A 185 -2.02 16.17 -4.69
C GLN A 185 -3.38 16.46 -4.04
N GLY A 186 -4.03 17.55 -4.46
CA GLY A 186 -5.43 17.83 -4.13
C GLY A 186 -6.33 17.37 -5.27
N TYR A 187 -7.28 16.51 -4.99
CA TYR A 187 -8.28 16.00 -5.95
C TYR A 187 -9.64 16.66 -5.79
N GLY A 188 -9.83 17.51 -4.76
CA GLY A 188 -11.15 18.07 -4.50
C GLY A 188 -12.23 17.00 -4.41
N PRO A 189 -13.39 17.16 -5.09
CA PRO A 189 -14.49 16.22 -5.06
C PRO A 189 -14.42 15.10 -6.11
N ASP A 190 -13.38 15.04 -6.97
CA ASP A 190 -13.36 14.20 -8.17
C ASP A 190 -13.23 12.70 -7.91
N GLN A 191 -12.73 12.32 -6.76
CA GLN A 191 -12.50 10.91 -6.42
C GLN A 191 -13.31 10.48 -5.19
N PRO A 192 -14.64 10.42 -5.28
CA PRO A 192 -15.47 9.99 -4.17
C PRO A 192 -15.34 8.47 -3.92
N ILE A 193 -15.27 8.07 -2.67
CA ILE A 193 -15.32 6.66 -2.25
C ILE A 193 -16.71 6.25 -1.74
N ALA A 194 -17.60 7.22 -1.55
CA ALA A 194 -18.98 7.00 -1.11
C ALA A 194 -19.93 8.01 -1.77
N SER A 195 -21.23 7.78 -1.65
CA SER A 195 -22.24 8.68 -2.23
C SER A 195 -22.23 10.07 -1.56
N ASN A 196 -22.11 11.13 -2.34
CA ASN A 196 -22.25 12.50 -1.87
C ASN A 196 -23.72 12.88 -1.49
N GLY A 197 -24.68 12.02 -1.80
CA GLY A 197 -26.09 12.23 -1.47
C GLY A 197 -26.40 12.06 0.02
N THR A 198 -25.56 11.38 0.78
CA THR A 198 -25.75 11.14 2.22
C THR A 198 -24.66 11.85 3.04
N GLU A 199 -24.99 12.26 4.28
CA GLU A 199 -23.97 12.88 5.15
C GLU A 199 -22.85 11.91 5.51
N SER A 200 -23.16 10.65 5.75
CA SER A 200 -22.15 9.63 6.02
C SER A 200 -21.21 9.42 4.83
N GLY A 201 -21.72 9.45 3.61
CA GLY A 201 -20.91 9.34 2.40
C GLY A 201 -20.06 10.59 2.16
N ARG A 202 -20.60 11.78 2.38
CA ARG A 202 -19.81 13.02 2.34
C ARG A 202 -18.70 13.02 3.39
N ALA A 203 -18.99 12.55 4.60
CA ALA A 203 -17.99 12.43 5.66
C ALA A 203 -16.84 11.47 5.26
N ALA A 204 -17.15 10.35 4.59
CA ALA A 204 -16.16 9.43 4.06
C ALA A 204 -15.32 10.07 2.92
N ASN A 205 -15.94 10.90 2.07
CA ASN A 205 -15.26 11.59 0.99
C ASN A 205 -14.29 12.67 1.49
N ARG A 206 -14.61 13.36 2.60
CA ARG A 206 -13.71 14.31 3.28
C ARG A 206 -12.57 13.56 3.98
N ARG A 207 -11.49 13.28 3.28
CA ARG A 207 -10.36 12.49 3.79
C ARG A 207 -9.02 12.95 3.22
N VAL A 208 -7.94 12.51 3.85
CA VAL A 208 -6.59 12.51 3.28
C VAL A 208 -6.11 11.06 3.22
N GLU A 209 -5.55 10.68 2.09
CA GLU A 209 -4.92 9.37 1.88
C GLU A 209 -3.41 9.54 1.81
N LEU A 210 -2.67 8.76 2.59
CA LEU A 210 -1.23 8.62 2.46
C LEU A 210 -0.94 7.26 1.84
N GLN A 211 -0.46 7.25 0.62
CA GLN A 211 -0.08 6.05 -0.12
C GLN A 211 1.41 5.80 0.04
N ILE A 212 1.77 4.63 0.53
CA ILE A 212 3.14 4.18 0.73
C ILE A 212 3.44 3.12 -0.32
N VAL A 213 4.41 3.39 -1.20
CA VAL A 213 4.80 2.50 -2.30
C VAL A 213 6.27 2.13 -2.14
N ALA A 214 6.60 0.84 -2.20
CA ALA A 214 7.99 0.39 -2.15
C ALA A 214 8.78 0.90 -3.38
N VAL A 215 10.02 1.34 -3.16
CA VAL A 215 10.93 1.71 -4.25
C VAL A 215 11.47 0.43 -4.90
N GLY A 216 11.23 0.26 -6.19
CA GLY A 216 11.67 -0.93 -6.95
C GLY A 216 10.56 -1.96 -7.20
N ALA A 217 9.29 -1.60 -6.91
CA ALA A 217 8.12 -2.36 -7.34
C ALA A 217 7.72 -2.01 -8.78
#